data_69832fd08d9384a0956e9e1fa307564d
#
_entry.id   69832fd08d9384a0956e9e1fa307564d
#
_cell.length_a   1.000
_cell.length_b   1.000
_cell.length_c   1.000
_cell.angle_alpha   90.00
_cell.angle_beta   90.00
_cell.angle_gamma   90.00
#
_symmetry.space_group_name_H-M   'P 1'
#
loop_
_entity.id
_entity.type
_entity.pdbx_description
1 polymer ?
#
loop_
_entity_poly.entity_id
_entity_poly.type
_entity_poly.pdbx_seq_one_letter_code
_entity_poly.pdbx_strand_id
1 'polypeptide(L)'
;MVNHLILQGRLVAQPELRHTQSGVAVASFRVAWSRKYKESETKLFLNCVAWRGTAEMLCKYFGKGQEIVVEGELNTRGYTDRDGNDRQVTELIVSQAHFCGPKGGGNSQPSGGYPENQFDELTGDDGELPF
;
A
#
# COMPACT_ATOMS: atom_id res chain seq x y z
N MET A 1 -5.43 24.05 1.98
CA MET A 1 -4.15 23.37 1.67
C MET A 1 -4.41 21.94 1.29
N VAL A 2 -3.61 21.41 0.40
CA VAL A 2 -3.81 20.05 -0.11
C VAL A 2 -2.80 19.14 0.51
N ASN A 3 -3.26 17.97 0.96
CA ASN A 3 -2.38 16.95 1.51
C ASN A 3 -2.96 15.61 1.09
N HIS A 4 -2.46 15.07 0.00
CA HIS A 4 -3.02 13.85 -0.55
C HIS A 4 -1.91 13.07 -1.23
N LEU A 5 -1.81 11.81 -0.91
CA LEU A 5 -0.79 10.94 -1.47
C LEU A 5 -1.43 9.67 -1.98
N ILE A 6 -1.03 9.25 -3.16
CA ILE A 6 -1.44 7.97 -3.72
C ILE A 6 -0.16 7.23 -4.05
N LEU A 7 -0.04 6.01 -3.57
CA LEU A 7 1.17 5.22 -3.80
C LEU A 7 0.79 3.79 -4.12
N GLN A 8 1.39 3.26 -5.16
CA GLN A 8 1.23 1.86 -5.51
C GLN A 8 2.53 1.15 -5.18
N GLY A 9 2.46 0.07 -4.46
CA GLY A 9 3.65 -0.69 -4.09
C GLY A 9 3.27 -2.07 -3.62
N ARG A 10 4.15 -2.67 -2.83
CA ARG A 10 3.90 -4.00 -2.31
C ARG A 10 4.02 -3.98 -0.79
N LEU A 11 3.18 -4.78 -0.17
CA LEU A 11 3.24 -4.90 1.28
C LEU A 11 4.51 -5.63 1.70
N VAL A 12 5.21 -5.05 2.64
CA VAL A 12 6.45 -5.63 3.12
C VAL A 12 6.17 -6.80 4.05
N ALA A 13 5.06 -6.76 4.74
CA ALA A 13 4.70 -7.81 5.68
C ALA A 13 3.19 -7.80 5.83
N GLN A 14 2.68 -8.78 6.53
CA GLN A 14 1.26 -8.85 6.79
C GLN A 14 0.84 -7.66 7.65
N PRO A 15 -0.23 -6.96 7.31
CA PRO A 15 -0.69 -5.87 8.17
C PRO A 15 -1.06 -6.36 9.55
N GLU A 16 -0.72 -5.58 10.54
CA GLU A 16 -1.00 -5.96 11.92
C GLU A 16 -2.23 -5.24 12.41
N LEU A 17 -3.20 -5.95 12.87
CA LEU A 17 -4.43 -5.38 13.37
C LEU A 17 -4.37 -5.29 14.89
N ARG A 18 -4.65 -4.12 15.41
CA ARG A 18 -4.71 -3.92 16.84
C ARG A 18 -5.97 -3.14 17.15
N HIS A 19 -6.32 -3.09 18.41
CA HIS A 19 -7.47 -2.34 18.84
C HIS A 19 -7.05 -1.39 19.93
N THR A 20 -7.56 -0.16 19.89
CA THR A 20 -7.26 0.79 20.93
C THR A 20 -8.03 0.43 22.18
N GLN A 21 -7.78 1.16 23.27
CA GLN A 21 -8.48 0.89 24.50
C GLN A 21 -9.96 1.08 24.33
N SER A 22 -10.39 1.94 23.43
CA SER A 22 -11.81 2.12 23.20
C SER A 22 -12.36 1.16 22.17
N GLY A 23 -11.56 0.22 21.71
CA GLY A 23 -12.08 -0.79 20.81
C GLY A 23 -12.01 -0.45 19.35
N VAL A 24 -11.30 0.58 18.97
CA VAL A 24 -11.22 0.98 17.58
C VAL A 24 -10.12 0.21 16.88
N ALA A 25 -10.42 -0.34 15.71
CA ALA A 25 -9.45 -1.13 14.96
C ALA A 25 -8.42 -0.23 14.30
N VAL A 26 -7.16 -0.61 14.37
CA VAL A 26 -6.05 0.12 13.78
C VAL A 26 -5.14 -0.88 13.12
N ALA A 27 -4.77 -0.64 11.88
CA ALA A 27 -3.83 -1.51 11.19
C ALA A 27 -2.58 -0.73 10.83
N SER A 28 -1.43 -1.31 11.09
CA SER A 28 -0.15 -0.72 10.73
C SER A 28 0.52 -1.61 9.71
N PHE A 29 1.09 -1.01 8.70
CA PHE A 29 1.76 -1.78 7.67
C PHE A 29 2.73 -0.87 6.93
N ARG A 30 3.54 -1.46 6.10
CA ARG A 30 4.55 -0.72 5.34
C ARG A 30 4.48 -1.12 3.89
N VAL A 31 4.53 -0.15 3.01
CA VAL A 31 4.47 -0.37 1.57
C VAL A 31 5.83 -0.03 0.98
N ALA A 32 6.34 -0.92 0.16
CA ALA A 32 7.60 -0.72 -0.52
C ALA A 32 7.33 -0.31 -1.96
N TRP A 33 8.01 0.72 -2.39
CA TRP A 33 7.88 1.22 -3.76
C TRP A 33 9.29 1.35 -4.31
N SER A 34 9.47 1.00 -5.59
CA SER A 34 10.76 1.16 -6.19
C SER A 34 10.61 1.58 -7.65
N ARG A 35 11.61 2.23 -8.13
CA ARG A 35 11.66 2.64 -9.52
C ARG A 35 13.07 2.43 -10.02
N LYS A 36 13.20 1.84 -11.18
CA LYS A 36 14.50 1.61 -11.76
C LYS A 36 14.63 2.46 -12.99
N TYR A 37 15.73 3.21 -13.09
CA TYR A 37 15.98 4.02 -14.26
C TYR A 37 17.42 3.80 -14.65
N LYS A 38 17.61 3.21 -15.80
CA LYS A 38 18.95 2.84 -16.27
C LYS A 38 19.61 1.95 -15.24
N GLU A 39 20.70 2.36 -14.66
CA GLU A 39 21.35 1.54 -13.68
C GLU A 39 21.07 2.00 -12.28
N SER A 40 20.24 2.99 -12.11
CA SER A 40 19.90 3.49 -10.79
C SER A 40 18.58 2.92 -10.32
N GLU A 41 18.48 2.67 -9.05
CA GLU A 41 17.24 2.20 -8.49
C GLU A 41 16.90 3.04 -7.27
N THR A 42 15.69 3.55 -7.22
CA THR A 42 15.22 4.32 -6.09
C THR A 42 14.21 3.48 -5.34
N LYS A 43 14.35 3.40 -4.03
CA LYS A 43 13.43 2.64 -3.21
C LYS A 43 12.83 3.53 -2.15
N LEU A 44 11.62 3.25 -1.78
CA LEU A 44 10.92 4.00 -0.77
C LEU A 44 10.10 3.04 0.07
N PHE A 45 10.18 3.19 1.38
CA PHE A 45 9.36 2.43 2.28
C PHE A 45 8.49 3.41 3.05
N LEU A 46 7.19 3.23 2.96
CA LEU A 46 6.25 4.15 3.57
C LEU A 46 5.47 3.45 4.66
N ASN A 47 5.50 4.02 5.85
CA ASN A 47 4.72 3.51 6.95
C ASN A 47 3.29 3.99 6.79
N CYS A 48 2.34 3.11 6.94
CA CYS A 48 0.93 3.41 6.74
C CYS A 48 0.12 2.97 7.94
N VAL A 49 -0.93 3.71 8.21
CA VAL A 49 -1.84 3.40 9.29
C VAL A 49 -3.25 3.52 8.77
N ALA A 50 -4.08 2.55 9.06
CA ALA A 50 -5.48 2.57 8.66
C ALA A 50 -6.33 2.39 9.90
N TRP A 51 -7.53 2.95 9.89
CA TRP A 51 -8.41 2.91 11.03
C TRP A 51 -9.76 2.30 10.69
N ARG A 52 -10.38 1.68 11.69
CA ARG A 52 -11.77 1.23 11.62
C ARG A 52 -11.98 0.24 10.49
N GLY A 53 -12.96 0.46 9.68
CA GLY A 53 -13.29 -0.49 8.61
C GLY A 53 -12.18 -0.69 7.61
N THR A 54 -11.42 0.35 7.30
CA THR A 54 -10.31 0.22 6.39
C THR A 54 -9.24 -0.71 6.98
N ALA A 55 -9.01 -0.59 8.29
CA ALA A 55 -8.04 -1.45 8.95
C ALA A 55 -8.49 -2.91 8.88
N GLU A 56 -9.75 -3.16 9.14
CA GLU A 56 -10.26 -4.51 9.12
C GLU A 56 -10.19 -5.09 7.72
N MET A 57 -10.56 -4.30 6.73
CA MET A 57 -10.52 -4.77 5.35
C MET A 57 -9.10 -5.09 4.92
N LEU A 58 -8.15 -4.24 5.31
CA LEU A 58 -6.77 -4.48 4.91
C LEU A 58 -6.23 -5.76 5.53
N CYS A 59 -6.51 -5.97 6.79
CA CYS A 59 -5.99 -7.16 7.45
C CYS A 59 -6.67 -8.43 6.96
N LYS A 60 -7.89 -8.30 6.46
CA LYS A 60 -8.61 -9.46 6.00
C LYS A 60 -8.24 -9.85 4.59
N TYR A 61 -8.01 -8.89 3.73
CA TYR A 61 -7.85 -9.19 2.31
C TYR A 61 -6.44 -9.00 1.75
N PHE A 62 -5.55 -8.38 2.47
CA PHE A 62 -4.21 -8.14 1.96
C PHE A 62 -3.16 -8.89 2.77
N GLY A 63 -2.12 -9.33 2.11
CA GLY A 63 -1.05 -10.06 2.78
C GLY A 63 0.31 -9.64 2.29
N LYS A 64 1.32 -10.23 2.88
CA LYS A 64 2.70 -9.89 2.55
C LYS A 64 2.98 -10.10 1.08
N GLY A 65 3.64 -9.15 0.47
CA GLY A 65 4.06 -9.25 -0.92
C GLY A 65 3.00 -8.85 -1.93
N GLN A 66 1.80 -8.58 -1.48
CA GLN A 66 0.73 -8.28 -2.40
C GLN A 66 0.80 -6.83 -2.85
N GLU A 67 0.45 -6.58 -4.10
CA GLU A 67 0.43 -5.22 -4.59
C GLU A 67 -0.79 -4.49 -4.07
N ILE A 68 -0.62 -3.22 -3.78
CA ILE A 68 -1.68 -2.44 -3.19
C ILE A 68 -1.52 -0.99 -3.63
N VAL A 69 -2.63 -0.31 -3.81
CA VAL A 69 -2.63 1.12 -3.99
C VAL A 69 -3.24 1.73 -2.74
N VAL A 70 -2.50 2.59 -2.07
CA VAL A 70 -2.99 3.25 -0.87
C VAL A 70 -3.11 4.73 -1.15
N GLU A 71 -4.14 5.35 -0.61
CA GLU A 71 -4.28 6.78 -0.74
C GLU A 71 -4.77 7.37 0.57
N GLY A 72 -4.35 8.57 0.84
CA GLY A 72 -4.68 9.23 2.07
C GLY A 72 -3.85 10.47 2.24
N GLU A 73 -3.60 10.85 3.48
CA GLU A 73 -2.83 12.05 3.73
C GLU A 73 -1.65 11.74 4.62
N LEU A 74 -0.61 12.51 4.48
CA LEU A 74 0.59 12.31 5.28
C LEU A 74 0.41 12.95 6.64
N ASN A 75 0.97 12.34 7.63
CA ASN A 75 0.90 12.82 9.00
C ASN A 75 2.23 12.59 9.68
N THR A 76 2.62 13.50 10.52
CA THR A 76 3.84 13.37 11.28
C THR A 76 3.48 13.23 12.73
N ARG A 77 4.04 12.26 13.39
CA ARG A 77 3.78 12.07 14.78
C ARG A 77 5.11 11.91 15.53
N GLY A 78 5.16 12.43 16.73
CA GLY A 78 6.37 12.35 17.50
C GLY A 78 6.37 11.17 18.45
N TYR A 79 7.54 10.69 18.77
CA TYR A 79 7.67 9.63 19.77
C TYR A 79 9.06 9.75 20.40
N THR A 80 9.24 9.13 21.55
CA THR A 80 10.52 9.12 22.22
C THR A 80 11.11 7.73 22.06
N ASP A 81 12.34 7.66 21.56
CA ASP A 81 12.94 6.36 21.33
C ASP A 81 13.57 5.83 22.62
N ARG A 82 14.22 4.69 22.51
CA ARG A 82 14.75 4.05 23.69
C ARG A 82 15.84 4.85 24.37
N ASP A 83 16.54 5.67 23.61
CA ASP A 83 17.61 6.47 24.16
C ASP A 83 17.11 7.75 24.74
N GLY A 84 15.83 8.00 24.74
CA GLY A 84 15.29 9.22 25.29
C GLY A 84 15.26 10.37 24.33
N ASN A 85 15.57 10.14 23.07
CA ASN A 85 15.55 11.21 22.09
C ASN A 85 14.18 11.35 21.47
N ASP A 86 13.77 12.59 21.23
CA ASP A 86 12.51 12.82 20.57
C ASP A 86 12.70 12.60 19.09
N ARG A 87 11.82 11.83 18.49
CA ARG A 87 11.89 11.53 17.08
C ARG A 87 10.54 11.76 16.45
N GLN A 88 10.56 11.92 15.14
CA GLN A 88 9.33 12.09 14.38
C GLN A 88 9.28 11.06 13.29
N VAL A 89 8.10 10.56 13.01
CA VAL A 89 7.90 9.61 11.93
C VAL A 89 6.78 10.16 11.07
N THR A 90 6.97 10.08 9.76
CA THR A 90 5.97 10.48 8.81
C THR A 90 5.29 9.22 8.31
N GLU A 91 3.97 9.21 8.36
CA GLU A 91 3.23 8.05 7.93
C GLU A 91 2.02 8.48 7.14
N LEU A 92 1.49 7.57 6.36
CA LEU A 92 0.30 7.83 5.56
C LEU A 92 -0.90 7.34 6.34
N ILE A 93 -1.86 8.21 6.56
CA ILE A 93 -3.12 7.82 7.16
C ILE A 93 -4.01 7.43 6.00
N VAL A 94 -4.26 6.15 5.86
CA VAL A 94 -4.89 5.61 4.68
C VAL A 94 -6.38 5.81 4.73
N SER A 95 -6.92 6.50 3.74
CA SER A 95 -8.35 6.64 3.63
C SER A 95 -8.94 5.58 2.73
N GLN A 96 -8.20 5.10 1.75
CA GLN A 96 -8.67 4.05 0.86
C GLN A 96 -7.53 3.18 0.43
N ALA A 97 -7.80 1.92 0.21
CA ALA A 97 -6.83 0.99 -0.32
C ALA A 97 -7.50 0.20 -1.43
N HIS A 98 -6.77 -0.05 -2.49
CA HIS A 98 -7.34 -0.70 -3.66
C HIS A 98 -6.50 -1.90 -4.07
N PHE A 99 -7.18 -2.92 -4.56
CA PHE A 99 -6.49 -4.05 -5.10
C PHE A 99 -5.90 -3.69 -6.45
N CYS A 100 -4.75 -4.25 -6.76
CA CYS A 100 -4.17 -4.09 -8.06
C CYS A 100 -3.27 -5.28 -8.28
N GLY A 101 -3.12 -5.66 -9.50
CA GLY A 101 -2.27 -6.78 -9.79
C GLY A 101 -2.83 -8.09 -9.30
N PRO A 102 -2.10 -9.15 -9.46
CA PRO A 102 -2.58 -10.45 -9.05
C PRO A 102 -2.52 -10.57 -7.56
N LYS A 103 -3.39 -11.43 -7.01
CA LYS A 103 -3.37 -11.66 -5.63
C LYS A 103 -2.09 -12.25 -5.25
N GLY A 104 -1.55 -11.77 -4.23
CA GLY A 104 -0.36 -12.38 -3.74
C GLY A 104 -0.61 -13.73 -3.33
N GLY A 105 0.21 -14.56 -3.46
CA GLY A 105 0.00 -15.85 -3.06
C GLY A 105 -0.52 -16.65 -4.02
N GLY A 106 -0.68 -16.36 -4.89
CA GLY A 106 -0.92 -17.07 -5.74
C GLY A 106 -1.67 -17.68 -6.44
N ASN A 107 -2.32 -18.11 -6.49
CA ASN A 107 -3.00 -18.78 -7.19
C ASN A 107 -3.66 -18.13 -8.10
N SER A 108 -3.32 -17.40 -8.55
CA SER A 108 -3.74 -16.72 -9.44
C SER A 108 -4.66 -17.20 -10.30
N GLN A 109 -5.65 -17.45 -10.09
CA GLN A 109 -6.49 -17.91 -10.86
C GLN A 109 -7.10 -16.90 -11.65
N PRO A 110 -6.90 -16.77 -12.67
CA PRO A 110 -7.36 -15.78 -13.44
C PRO A 110 -8.77 -15.77 -13.71
N SER A 111 -9.39 -16.56 -13.26
CA SER A 111 -10.56 -16.65 -13.64
C SER A 111 -11.28 -15.52 -13.53
N GLY A 112 -11.89 -15.06 -13.55
CA GLY A 112 -12.66 -14.19 -13.37
C GLY A 112 -12.50 -13.06 -13.93
N GLY A 113 -11.91 -12.65 -14.15
CA GLY A 113 -11.80 -11.52 -14.46
C GLY A 113 -11.97 -11.10 -15.72
N TYR A 114 -11.07 -10.49 -16.26
CA TYR A 114 -11.17 -10.03 -17.53
C TYR A 114 -10.63 -11.00 -18.45
N PRO A 115 -11.12 -11.09 -19.59
CA PRO A 115 -10.56 -11.94 -20.59
C PRO A 115 -9.18 -11.44 -20.89
N GLU A 116 -8.27 -12.33 -20.86
CA GLU A 116 -6.95 -11.99 -21.13
C GLU A 116 -6.81 -11.36 -22.46
N ASN A 117 -7.57 -11.79 -23.41
CA ASN A 117 -7.46 -11.24 -24.73
C ASN A 117 -7.75 -9.78 -24.75
N GLN A 118 -8.78 -9.39 -24.07
CA GLN A 118 -9.12 -8.02 -24.09
C GLN A 118 -8.04 -7.19 -23.44
N PHE A 119 -7.45 -7.72 -22.42
CA PHE A 119 -6.43 -6.99 -21.75
C PHE A 119 -5.21 -6.87 -22.64
N ASP A 120 -4.90 -7.89 -23.36
CA ASP A 120 -3.77 -7.85 -24.23
C ASP A 120 -3.97 -6.83 -25.33
N GLU A 121 -5.15 -6.71 -25.81
CA GLU A 121 -5.39 -5.72 -26.83
C GLU A 121 -5.18 -4.33 -26.30
N LEU A 122 -5.65 -4.09 -25.12
CA LEU A 122 -5.42 -2.79 -24.55
C LEU A 122 -3.95 -2.54 -24.35
N THR A 123 -3.26 -3.55 -23.95
CA THR A 123 -1.85 -3.38 -23.73
C THR A 123 -1.15 -3.08 -25.04
N GLY A 124 -1.59 -3.71 -26.08
CA GLY A 124 -0.98 -3.45 -27.36
C GLY A 124 -1.15 -2.01 -27.77
N ASP A 125 -2.32 -1.50 -27.56
CA ASP A 125 -2.50 -0.13 -27.89
C ASP A 125 -1.71 0.73 -26.98
N ASP A 126 -1.64 0.35 -25.74
CA ASP A 126 -0.94 1.18 -24.82
C ASP A 126 0.50 1.27 -25.15
N GLY A 127 0.99 0.40 -25.88
CA GLY A 127 2.38 0.49 -26.24
C GLY A 127 2.71 1.81 -26.84
N GLU A 128 1.72 2.50 -27.28
CA GLU A 128 2.01 3.73 -27.83
C GLU A 128 1.78 4.84 -26.90
N LEU A 129 1.33 4.59 -25.75
CA LEU A 129 1.10 5.66 -24.83
C LEU A 129 2.39 6.30 -24.46
N PRO A 130 2.37 7.54 -24.26
CA PRO A 130 3.59 8.24 -24.00
C PRO A 130 4.14 8.05 -22.62
N PHE A 131 3.63 7.32 -21.84
CA PHE A 131 4.30 7.15 -20.55
C PHE A 131 4.85 5.79 -20.37
#